data_7d90d556c2e623abced1fc747dcf5531
#
_entry.id   7d90d556c2e623abced1fc747dcf5531
#
_cell.length_a   1.000
_cell.length_b   1.000
_cell.length_c   1.000
_cell.angle_alpha   90.00
_cell.angle_beta   90.00
_cell.angle_gamma   90.00
#
_symmetry.space_group_name_H-M   'P 1'
#
loop_
_entity.id
_entity.type
_entity.pdbx_description
1 polymer ?
#
loop_
_entity_poly.entity_id
_entity_poly.type
_entity_poly.pdbx_seq_one_letter_code
_entity_poly.pdbx_strand_id
1 'polypeptide(L)'
;MNTLLALVGDIVRVQAVTSSATRGFPVEDTAAMVFTFANGALGTFLLSDTAASPRSWEQTSQENRSYHSCPEEDCYHIAGTRGSLSVPTMQLKVYEGAASWWEPFTSTTEGVDRSDPLAHQIEHFAAVIRGEQQPICSVRDGLRTLVVVDAVLQAARTSRPVDITP
;
A
#
# COMPACT_ATOMS: atom_id res chain seq x y z
N MET A 1 -0.40 4.77 2.82
CA MET A 1 -1.22 5.52 1.83
C MET A 1 -0.43 5.90 0.58
N ASN A 2 0.76 6.48 0.71
CA ASN A 2 1.56 6.88 -0.46
C ASN A 2 1.77 5.75 -1.48
N THR A 3 2.08 4.54 -1.03
CA THR A 3 2.21 3.34 -1.88
C THR A 3 0.95 3.05 -2.71
N LEU A 4 -0.25 3.15 -2.10
CA LEU A 4 -1.50 2.94 -2.82
C LEU A 4 -1.75 4.02 -3.88
N LEU A 5 -1.46 5.28 -3.55
CA LEU A 5 -1.55 6.39 -4.50
C LEU A 5 -0.58 6.21 -5.68
N ALA A 6 0.63 5.72 -5.42
CA ALA A 6 1.63 5.46 -6.45
C ALA A 6 1.27 4.27 -7.35
N LEU A 7 0.72 3.19 -6.78
CA LEU A 7 0.41 1.95 -7.52
C LEU A 7 -0.92 2.01 -8.26
N VAL A 8 -1.95 2.65 -7.68
CA VAL A 8 -3.33 2.57 -8.20
C VAL A 8 -3.84 3.92 -8.71
N GLY A 9 -3.35 5.02 -8.13
CA GLY A 9 -3.77 6.38 -8.49
C GLY A 9 -4.54 7.09 -7.36
N ASP A 10 -5.25 8.17 -7.70
CA ASP A 10 -5.94 9.01 -6.74
C ASP A 10 -7.10 8.30 -6.06
N ILE A 11 -7.16 8.41 -4.73
CA ILE A 11 -8.27 7.96 -3.91
C ILE A 11 -9.28 9.12 -3.86
N VAL A 12 -10.52 8.87 -4.29
CA VAL A 12 -11.60 9.86 -4.35
C VAL A 12 -12.67 9.65 -3.28
N ARG A 13 -12.69 8.48 -2.62
CA ARG A 13 -13.63 8.20 -1.54
C ARG A 13 -13.06 7.19 -0.56
N VAL A 14 -13.35 7.42 0.72
CA VAL A 14 -12.90 6.57 1.84
C VAL A 14 -14.08 6.21 2.73
N GLN A 15 -14.11 4.96 3.18
CA GLN A 15 -14.88 4.49 4.33
C GLN A 15 -13.91 3.86 5.31
N ALA A 16 -14.11 4.08 6.62
CA ALA A 16 -13.21 3.54 7.62
C ALA A 16 -13.94 3.22 8.93
N VAL A 17 -13.42 2.22 9.63
CA VAL A 17 -13.70 1.93 11.03
C VAL A 17 -12.39 1.74 11.77
N THR A 18 -12.35 2.19 13.03
CA THR A 18 -11.16 2.08 13.88
C THR A 18 -11.52 1.47 15.23
N SER A 19 -10.52 0.92 15.91
CA SER A 19 -10.63 0.39 17.25
C SER A 19 -9.38 0.76 18.05
N SER A 20 -9.55 0.97 19.35
CA SER A 20 -8.49 1.07 20.34
C SER A 20 -8.69 0.06 21.48
N ALA A 21 -9.49 -0.98 21.22
CA ALA A 21 -9.96 -1.91 22.25
C ALA A 21 -8.84 -2.76 22.88
N THR A 22 -7.76 -3.01 22.14
CA THR A 22 -6.67 -3.86 22.62
C THR A 22 -5.73 -3.09 23.56
N ARG A 23 -5.32 -1.87 23.20
CA ARG A 23 -4.41 -1.04 23.99
C ARG A 23 -5.14 -0.09 24.93
N GLY A 24 -6.37 0.30 24.63
CA GLY A 24 -7.14 1.27 25.41
C GLY A 24 -6.58 2.69 25.37
N PHE A 25 -5.74 3.03 24.37
CA PHE A 25 -5.21 4.38 24.20
C PHE A 25 -6.21 5.30 23.51
N PRO A 26 -6.03 6.64 23.62
CA PRO A 26 -6.87 7.61 22.89
C PRO A 26 -6.74 7.52 21.36
N VAL A 27 -5.67 6.88 20.87
CA VAL A 27 -5.43 6.63 19.44
C VAL A 27 -5.82 5.20 19.08
N GLU A 28 -6.18 4.99 17.85
CA GLU A 28 -6.50 3.66 17.32
C GLU A 28 -5.29 2.72 17.30
N ASP A 29 -5.53 1.45 17.58
CA ASP A 29 -4.58 0.35 17.43
C ASP A 29 -4.89 -0.52 16.21
N THR A 30 -6.08 -0.37 15.65
CA THR A 30 -6.56 -1.13 14.48
C THR A 30 -7.47 -0.26 13.63
N ALA A 31 -7.30 -0.32 12.31
CA ALA A 31 -8.12 0.38 11.34
C ALA A 31 -8.42 -0.51 10.13
N ALA A 32 -9.68 -0.52 9.68
CA ALA A 32 -10.11 -1.17 8.45
C ALA A 32 -10.73 -0.12 7.51
N MET A 33 -10.27 -0.10 6.27
CA MET A 33 -10.59 0.94 5.30
C MET A 33 -11.04 0.35 3.98
N VAL A 34 -11.95 1.06 3.30
CA VAL A 34 -12.36 0.79 1.92
C VAL A 34 -12.13 2.05 1.11
N PHE A 35 -11.50 1.91 -0.06
CA PHE A 35 -11.16 3.00 -0.96
C PHE A 35 -11.86 2.86 -2.31
N THR A 36 -12.28 3.98 -2.87
CA THR A 36 -12.62 4.12 -4.28
C THR A 36 -11.58 5.01 -4.93
N PHE A 37 -11.00 4.54 -6.03
CA PHE A 37 -10.01 5.27 -6.80
C PHE A 37 -10.66 6.01 -7.98
N ALA A 38 -10.01 7.09 -8.45
CA ALA A 38 -10.50 7.90 -9.57
C ALA A 38 -10.67 7.11 -10.88
N ASN A 39 -9.88 6.06 -11.08
CA ASN A 39 -9.96 5.15 -12.22
C ASN A 39 -11.05 4.07 -12.08
N GLY A 40 -11.84 4.10 -11.01
CA GLY A 40 -12.91 3.13 -10.71
C GLY A 40 -12.45 1.87 -9.98
N ALA A 41 -11.16 1.70 -9.70
CA ALA A 41 -10.67 0.59 -8.89
C ALA A 41 -11.20 0.70 -7.44
N LEU A 42 -11.33 -0.44 -6.78
CA LEU A 42 -11.68 -0.54 -5.37
C LEU A 42 -10.51 -1.15 -4.60
N GLY A 43 -10.33 -0.71 -3.37
CA GLY A 43 -9.29 -1.26 -2.50
C GLY A 43 -9.78 -1.41 -1.06
N THR A 44 -9.16 -2.34 -0.35
CA THR A 44 -9.32 -2.50 1.11
C THR A 44 -7.94 -2.43 1.76
N PHE A 45 -7.88 -1.88 2.96
CA PHE A 45 -6.66 -1.84 3.73
C PHE A 45 -6.96 -2.12 5.19
N LEU A 46 -6.25 -3.09 5.75
CA LEU A 46 -6.30 -3.40 7.17
C LEU A 46 -4.93 -3.05 7.78
N LEU A 47 -4.96 -2.23 8.82
CA LEU A 47 -3.80 -1.82 9.59
C LEU A 47 -4.02 -2.17 11.06
N SER A 48 -3.05 -2.81 11.69
CA SER A 48 -3.07 -3.04 13.13
C SER A 48 -1.64 -3.15 13.66
N ASP A 49 -1.40 -2.57 14.82
CA ASP A 49 -0.15 -2.72 15.57
C ASP A 49 -0.28 -3.73 16.72
N THR A 50 -1.44 -4.39 16.83
CA THR A 50 -1.76 -5.38 17.87
C THR A 50 -2.10 -6.76 17.31
N ALA A 51 -2.44 -6.87 16.03
CA ALA A 51 -2.76 -8.14 15.40
C ALA A 51 -1.49 -8.95 15.10
N ALA A 52 -1.44 -10.18 15.55
CA ALA A 52 -0.36 -11.11 15.20
C ALA A 52 -0.53 -11.58 13.75
N SER A 53 0.32 -11.08 12.85
CA SER A 53 0.29 -11.43 11.44
C SER A 53 1.70 -11.35 10.84
N PRO A 54 2.10 -12.31 9.99
CA PRO A 54 3.37 -12.26 9.27
C PRO A 54 3.34 -11.30 8.07
N ARG A 55 2.22 -10.61 7.82
CA ARG A 55 1.96 -9.82 6.60
C ARG A 55 2.25 -8.33 6.76
N SER A 56 3.12 -7.93 7.66
CA SER A 56 3.61 -6.57 7.70
C SER A 56 4.65 -6.32 6.60
N TRP A 57 4.81 -5.06 6.18
CA TRP A 57 5.86 -4.69 5.22
C TRP A 57 7.25 -5.09 5.74
N GLU A 58 7.53 -4.80 7.00
CA GLU A 58 8.83 -5.07 7.63
C GLU A 58 9.20 -6.55 7.62
N GLN A 59 8.21 -7.43 7.85
CA GLN A 59 8.43 -8.89 7.88
C GLN A 59 8.50 -9.51 6.48
N THR A 60 7.78 -8.95 5.51
CA THR A 60 7.69 -9.52 4.17
C THR A 60 8.75 -8.95 3.21
N SER A 61 9.06 -7.66 3.28
CA SER A 61 9.99 -6.99 2.36
C SER A 61 11.45 -7.36 2.58
N GLN A 62 11.84 -7.78 3.78
CA GLN A 62 13.23 -8.05 4.18
C GLN A 62 14.16 -6.82 4.11
N GLU A 63 13.63 -5.61 4.03
CA GLU A 63 14.42 -4.38 3.99
C GLU A 63 15.05 -4.07 5.35
N ASN A 64 14.36 -4.39 6.44
CA ASN A 64 14.87 -4.21 7.79
C ASN A 64 15.23 -5.56 8.43
N ARG A 65 16.52 -5.85 8.51
CA ARG A 65 17.07 -7.12 9.04
C ARG A 65 16.87 -7.33 10.55
N SER A 66 16.38 -6.33 11.29
CA SER A 66 16.07 -6.46 12.71
C SER A 66 14.75 -7.19 12.97
N TYR A 67 13.87 -7.26 11.97
CA TYR A 67 12.61 -7.99 12.05
C TYR A 67 12.78 -9.46 11.64
N HIS A 68 11.96 -10.34 12.24
CA HIS A 68 11.83 -11.70 11.73
C HIS A 68 11.26 -11.67 10.32
N SER A 69 11.88 -12.41 9.41
CA SER A 69 11.50 -12.40 7.99
C SER A 69 10.52 -13.51 7.65
N CYS A 70 9.47 -13.16 6.90
CA CYS A 70 8.47 -14.08 6.34
C CYS A 70 8.41 -13.87 4.81
N PRO A 71 9.43 -14.31 4.05
CA PRO A 71 9.62 -13.96 2.64
C PRO A 71 8.60 -14.59 1.69
N GLU A 72 7.86 -15.59 2.14
CA GLU A 72 6.80 -16.25 1.35
C GLU A 72 5.46 -15.51 1.46
N GLU A 73 5.33 -14.56 2.38
CA GLU A 73 4.09 -13.83 2.60
C GLU A 73 4.07 -12.51 1.82
N ASP A 74 2.87 -12.08 1.47
CA ASP A 74 2.61 -10.81 0.79
C ASP A 74 1.74 -9.91 1.64
N CYS A 75 2.02 -8.61 1.61
CA CYS A 75 1.21 -7.59 2.27
C CYS A 75 0.33 -6.79 1.31
N TYR A 76 0.59 -6.85 -0.01
CA TYR A 76 -0.29 -6.28 -1.03
C TYR A 76 -0.66 -7.33 -2.07
N HIS A 77 -1.95 -7.36 -2.42
CA HIS A 77 -2.49 -8.15 -3.52
C HIS A 77 -3.24 -7.22 -4.47
N ILE A 78 -2.75 -7.12 -5.69
CA ILE A 78 -3.31 -6.24 -6.72
C ILE A 78 -3.90 -7.13 -7.81
N ALA A 79 -5.19 -6.98 -8.08
CA ALA A 79 -5.87 -7.72 -9.13
C ALA A 79 -6.40 -6.75 -10.19
N GLY A 80 -6.02 -6.98 -11.42
CA GLY A 80 -6.53 -6.30 -12.60
C GLY A 80 -7.40 -7.22 -13.47
N THR A 81 -7.86 -6.71 -14.59
CA THR A 81 -8.74 -7.45 -15.50
C THR A 81 -8.04 -8.58 -16.25
N ARG A 82 -6.72 -8.59 -16.32
CA ARG A 82 -5.92 -9.59 -17.05
C ARG A 82 -4.94 -10.37 -16.19
N GLY A 83 -4.78 -10.01 -14.94
CA GLY A 83 -3.83 -10.68 -14.06
C GLY A 83 -3.78 -10.05 -12.68
N SER A 84 -2.91 -10.59 -11.84
CA SER A 84 -2.70 -10.14 -10.48
C SER A 84 -1.21 -10.12 -10.13
N LEU A 85 -0.85 -9.22 -9.21
CA LEU A 85 0.49 -9.09 -8.66
C LEU A 85 0.41 -9.17 -7.14
N SER A 86 1.27 -10.00 -6.55
CA SER A 86 1.48 -10.06 -5.11
C SER A 86 2.80 -9.36 -4.76
N VAL A 87 2.81 -8.54 -3.71
CA VAL A 87 3.96 -7.74 -3.28
C VAL A 87 4.24 -8.01 -1.80
N PRO A 88 5.47 -8.30 -1.43
CA PRO A 88 6.73 -8.11 -2.15
C PRO A 88 7.31 -9.38 -2.79
N THR A 89 6.61 -10.52 -2.83
CA THR A 89 7.13 -11.71 -3.53
C THR A 89 7.23 -11.50 -5.04
N MET A 90 6.58 -10.49 -5.58
CA MET A 90 6.50 -10.13 -7.00
C MET A 90 5.99 -11.29 -7.86
N GLN A 91 5.09 -12.09 -7.29
CA GLN A 91 4.42 -13.15 -8.04
C GLN A 91 3.37 -12.52 -8.96
N LEU A 92 3.64 -12.59 -10.25
CA LEU A 92 2.75 -12.13 -11.32
C LEU A 92 1.99 -13.32 -11.90
N LYS A 93 0.66 -13.20 -11.98
CA LYS A 93 -0.22 -14.17 -12.63
C LYS A 93 -1.00 -13.48 -13.73
N VAL A 94 -0.92 -13.97 -14.96
CA VAL A 94 -1.57 -13.36 -16.12
C VAL A 94 -2.29 -14.40 -16.96
N TYR A 95 -3.39 -13.97 -17.61
CA TYR A 95 -3.98 -14.73 -18.71
C TYR A 95 -3.19 -14.44 -20.02
N GLU A 96 -2.71 -15.47 -20.69
CA GLU A 96 -2.05 -15.33 -21.99
C GLU A 96 -3.05 -15.03 -23.11
N GLY A 97 -4.28 -15.51 -22.97
CA GLY A 97 -5.37 -15.31 -23.92
C GLY A 97 -6.52 -14.49 -23.35
N ALA A 98 -7.73 -14.85 -23.68
CA ALA A 98 -8.93 -14.24 -23.13
C ALA A 98 -9.08 -14.55 -21.63
N ALA A 99 -9.36 -13.53 -20.81
CA ALA A 99 -9.63 -13.74 -19.40
C ALA A 99 -10.91 -14.57 -19.21
N SER A 100 -10.82 -15.68 -18.53
CA SER A 100 -11.93 -16.61 -18.30
C SER A 100 -11.74 -17.39 -16.99
N TRP A 101 -12.83 -17.72 -16.33
CA TRP A 101 -12.80 -18.59 -15.14
C TRP A 101 -12.30 -20.01 -15.43
N TRP A 102 -12.27 -20.42 -16.69
CA TRP A 102 -11.89 -21.75 -17.15
C TRP A 102 -10.45 -21.83 -17.65
N GLU A 103 -9.80 -20.68 -17.84
CA GLU A 103 -8.44 -20.61 -18.36
C GLU A 103 -7.42 -20.54 -17.20
N PRO A 104 -6.29 -21.26 -17.30
CA PRO A 104 -5.24 -21.18 -16.30
C PRO A 104 -4.49 -19.85 -16.38
N PHE A 105 -3.92 -19.44 -15.25
CA PHE A 105 -2.95 -18.36 -15.21
C PHE A 105 -1.55 -18.89 -15.52
N THR A 106 -0.80 -18.15 -16.31
CA THR A 106 0.66 -18.26 -16.33
C THR A 106 1.22 -17.50 -15.15
N SER A 107 2.09 -18.15 -14.38
CA SER A 107 2.70 -17.58 -13.18
C SER A 107 4.18 -17.36 -13.39
N THR A 108 4.65 -16.13 -13.13
CA THR A 108 6.07 -15.76 -13.13
C THR A 108 6.40 -15.06 -11.82
N THR A 109 7.68 -15.05 -11.45
CA THR A 109 8.17 -14.27 -10.33
C THR A 109 9.19 -13.28 -10.85
N GLU A 110 8.91 -12.00 -10.68
CA GLU A 110 9.82 -10.94 -11.09
C GLU A 110 10.93 -10.77 -10.04
N GLY A 111 12.17 -10.69 -10.52
CA GLY A 111 13.31 -10.46 -9.64
C GLY A 111 13.31 -9.03 -9.10
N VAL A 112 13.52 -8.86 -7.80
CA VAL A 112 13.70 -7.56 -7.16
C VAL A 112 15.04 -7.53 -6.45
N ASP A 113 15.87 -6.55 -6.80
CA ASP A 113 17.08 -6.26 -6.04
C ASP A 113 16.69 -5.64 -4.70
N ARG A 114 16.95 -6.39 -3.64
CA ARG A 114 16.70 -5.92 -2.27
C ARG A 114 17.93 -5.19 -1.78
N SER A 115 17.74 -3.94 -1.43
CA SER A 115 18.79 -3.05 -0.98
C SER A 115 18.32 -2.26 0.24
N ASP A 116 19.26 -1.52 0.86
CA ASP A 116 18.93 -0.66 1.99
C ASP A 116 18.14 0.58 1.51
N PRO A 117 16.83 0.70 1.82
CA PRO A 117 16.01 1.81 1.35
C PRO A 117 16.45 3.15 1.95
N LEU A 118 17.04 3.17 3.15
CA LEU A 118 17.51 4.40 3.79
C LEU A 118 18.76 4.93 3.09
N ALA A 119 19.68 4.05 2.68
CA ALA A 119 20.84 4.44 1.89
C ALA A 119 20.41 5.07 0.56
N HIS A 120 19.51 4.39 -0.17
CA HIS A 120 18.95 4.92 -1.42
C HIS A 120 18.20 6.23 -1.25
N GLN A 121 17.45 6.39 -0.17
CA GLN A 121 16.75 7.64 0.14
C GLN A 121 17.74 8.81 0.30
N ILE A 122 18.85 8.60 1.04
CA ILE A 122 19.86 9.63 1.27
C ILE A 122 20.61 9.98 -0.03
N GLU A 123 21.00 8.96 -0.80
CA GLU A 123 21.66 9.15 -2.10
C GLU A 123 20.77 9.92 -3.08
N HIS A 124 19.50 9.52 -3.19
CA HIS A 124 18.51 10.19 -4.03
C HIS A 124 18.29 11.64 -3.58
N PHE A 125 18.12 11.88 -2.27
CA PHE A 125 17.95 13.22 -1.74
C PHE A 125 19.15 14.12 -2.05
N ALA A 126 20.38 13.60 -1.92
CA ALA A 126 21.58 14.33 -2.29
C ALA A 126 21.63 14.66 -3.80
N ALA A 127 21.20 13.73 -4.67
CA ALA A 127 21.12 13.96 -6.10
C ALA A 127 20.05 15.02 -6.46
N VAL A 128 18.91 15.05 -5.75
CA VAL A 128 17.89 16.10 -5.89
C VAL A 128 18.45 17.47 -5.50
N ILE A 129 19.18 17.57 -4.39
CA ILE A 129 19.82 18.83 -3.96
C ILE A 129 20.79 19.34 -5.03
N ARG A 130 21.55 18.47 -5.68
CA ARG A 130 22.48 18.84 -6.75
C ARG A 130 21.78 19.15 -8.09
N GLY A 131 20.46 18.96 -8.19
CA GLY A 131 19.69 19.16 -9.42
C GLY A 131 19.87 18.05 -10.46
N GLU A 132 20.42 16.91 -10.07
CA GLU A 132 20.70 15.76 -10.94
C GLU A 132 19.44 14.88 -11.16
N GLN A 133 18.52 14.91 -10.20
CA GLN A 133 17.29 14.12 -10.23
C GLN A 133 16.08 14.93 -9.73
N GLN A 134 14.89 14.49 -10.13
CA GLN A 134 13.64 15.00 -9.57
C GLN A 134 13.22 14.16 -8.36
N PRO A 135 12.52 14.74 -7.36
CA PRO A 135 12.01 13.99 -6.23
C PRO A 135 11.06 12.87 -6.69
N ILE A 136 11.33 11.62 -6.28
CA ILE A 136 10.41 10.48 -6.48
C ILE A 136 9.13 10.69 -5.67
N CYS A 137 9.25 11.27 -4.47
CA CYS A 137 8.12 11.66 -3.63
C CYS A 137 8.25 13.15 -3.32
N SER A 138 7.39 13.95 -3.94
CA SER A 138 7.37 15.41 -3.76
C SER A 138 6.56 15.82 -2.52
N VAL A 139 6.68 17.09 -2.12
CA VAL A 139 5.80 17.68 -1.08
C VAL A 139 4.32 17.57 -1.46
N ARG A 140 3.99 17.65 -2.76
CA ARG A 140 2.61 17.47 -3.24
C ARG A 140 2.11 16.04 -3.02
N ASP A 141 2.95 15.03 -3.22
CA ASP A 141 2.59 13.63 -2.94
C ASP A 141 2.41 13.40 -1.44
N GLY A 142 3.24 14.04 -0.62
CA GLY A 142 3.06 14.07 0.84
C GLY A 142 1.73 14.70 1.25
N LEU A 143 1.35 15.84 0.65
CA LEU A 143 0.07 16.49 0.90
C LEU A 143 -1.11 15.60 0.51
N ARG A 144 -1.08 14.96 -0.67
CA ARG A 144 -2.12 14.00 -1.11
C ARG A 144 -2.28 12.85 -0.11
N THR A 145 -1.17 12.34 0.42
CA THR A 145 -1.18 11.31 1.45
C THR A 145 -1.86 11.80 2.73
N LEU A 146 -1.55 13.01 3.19
CA LEU A 146 -2.16 13.59 4.40
C LEU A 146 -3.67 13.82 4.23
N VAL A 147 -4.11 14.29 3.07
CA VAL A 147 -5.54 14.46 2.76
C VAL A 147 -6.30 13.13 2.87
N VAL A 148 -5.72 12.04 2.35
CA VAL A 148 -6.33 10.71 2.49
C VAL A 148 -6.37 10.25 3.96
N VAL A 149 -5.30 10.47 4.71
CA VAL A 149 -5.24 10.10 6.15
C VAL A 149 -6.28 10.88 6.95
N ASP A 150 -6.44 12.19 6.70
CA ASP A 150 -7.47 12.99 7.37
C ASP A 150 -8.89 12.52 7.01
N ALA A 151 -9.13 12.19 5.74
CA ALA A 151 -10.40 11.61 5.30
C ALA A 151 -10.70 10.24 5.98
N VAL A 152 -9.69 9.39 6.20
CA VAL A 152 -9.83 8.14 6.95
C VAL A 152 -10.28 8.42 8.39
N LEU A 153 -9.61 9.35 9.07
CA LEU A 153 -9.95 9.74 10.45
C LEU A 153 -11.36 10.34 10.53
N GLN A 154 -11.73 11.18 9.56
CA GLN A 154 -13.07 11.75 9.49
C GLN A 154 -14.12 10.66 9.25
N ALA A 155 -13.89 9.74 8.32
CA ALA A 155 -14.81 8.63 8.02
C ALA A 155 -15.02 7.73 9.26
N ALA A 156 -13.94 7.39 9.97
CA ALA A 156 -14.01 6.60 11.20
C ALA A 156 -14.80 7.31 12.31
N ARG A 157 -14.55 8.62 12.54
CA ARG A 157 -15.26 9.41 13.56
C ARG A 157 -16.75 9.59 13.27
N THR A 158 -17.09 9.76 12.01
CA THR A 158 -18.49 10.06 11.60
C THR A 158 -19.28 8.83 11.22
N SER A 159 -18.62 7.67 11.06
CA SER A 159 -19.20 6.44 10.48
C SER A 159 -19.85 6.67 9.12
N ARG A 160 -19.35 7.62 8.34
CA ARG A 160 -19.84 7.98 7.02
C ARG A 160 -18.70 7.98 5.99
N PRO A 161 -19.02 7.66 4.72
CA PRO A 161 -18.06 7.86 3.65
C PRO A 161 -17.63 9.33 3.55
N VAL A 162 -16.37 9.55 3.21
CA VAL A 162 -15.80 10.88 2.94
C VAL A 162 -15.32 10.93 1.50
N ASP A 163 -15.82 11.89 0.74
CA ASP A 163 -15.36 12.17 -0.61
C ASP A 163 -14.12 13.09 -0.55
N ILE A 164 -13.13 12.77 -1.36
CA ILE A 164 -11.89 13.54 -1.50
C ILE A 164 -11.90 14.19 -2.87
N THR A 165 -11.83 15.51 -2.88
CA THR A 165 -11.64 16.27 -4.13
C THR A 165 -10.15 16.30 -4.47
N PRO A 166 -9.75 15.90 -5.67
CA PRO A 166 -8.34 15.91 -6.13
C PRO A 166 -7.71 17.29 -6.14
#